data_d9cc5e062adc2e0de19f80997578b962
#
_entry.id   d9cc5e062adc2e0de19f80997578b962
#
_cell.length_a   1.000
_cell.length_b   1.000
_cell.length_c   1.000
_cell.angle_alpha   90.00
_cell.angle_beta   90.00
_cell.angle_gamma   90.00
#
_symmetry.space_group_name_H-M   'P 1'
#
loop_
_entity.id
_entity.type
_entity.pdbx_description
1 polymer ?
#
loop_
_entity_poly.entity_id
_entity_poly.type
_entity_poly.pdbx_seq_one_letter_code
_entity_poly.pdbx_strand_id
1 'polypeptide(L)'
;MSALIAELYQTLAEALAEPSEWITLPGKQMPLYKAASALAESSLAARKNLDALASIPAESLEARKMRYAALFNPSNGLWLYESAALYGRIIGEETFTLSRLYHTAGLESIGAELPDHISVELSFLAFLLSSEENEQHEKQFLQNHAGRWMPELGHALANSCDPVYGPIGSLLADWLSERALNHQSPSMREGESLPGSSLPAIPQADACTLCGFCSQVCPTRVLTMREDQAETALVLRHDLTCTSCNKCAEVCDTKAIEMVPAEEARAENKILHRAKRPLCIECEAPLISAAELEYLARQLGNPEWLAYCLDCRPLLMER
;
A
#
# COMPACT_ATOMS: atom_id res chain seq x y z
N MET A 1 11.86 -13.88 -22.47
CA MET A 1 11.29 -13.97 -21.11
C MET A 1 10.54 -12.69 -20.76
N SER A 2 11.16 -11.53 -20.83
CA SER A 2 10.51 -10.24 -20.48
C SER A 2 9.20 -9.98 -21.23
N ALA A 3 9.09 -10.32 -22.51
CA ALA A 3 7.86 -10.18 -23.28
C ALA A 3 6.69 -11.03 -22.74
N LEU A 4 6.95 -12.25 -22.27
CA LEU A 4 5.91 -13.10 -21.68
C LEU A 4 5.47 -12.57 -20.30
N ILE A 5 6.40 -12.00 -19.54
CA ILE A 5 6.10 -11.37 -18.27
C ILE A 5 5.26 -10.10 -18.50
N ALA A 6 5.63 -9.28 -19.49
CA ALA A 6 4.84 -8.11 -19.89
C ALA A 6 3.43 -8.49 -20.33
N GLU A 7 3.27 -9.57 -21.10
CA GLU A 7 1.96 -10.08 -21.52
C GLU A 7 1.10 -10.52 -20.32
N LEU A 8 1.71 -11.16 -19.31
CA LEU A 8 0.97 -11.53 -18.09
C LEU A 8 0.52 -10.30 -17.32
N TYR A 9 1.37 -9.28 -17.13
CA TYR A 9 0.95 -8.03 -16.52
C TYR A 9 -0.18 -7.34 -17.29
N GLN A 10 -0.07 -7.28 -18.61
CA GLN A 10 -1.10 -6.67 -19.45
C GLN A 10 -2.43 -7.42 -19.34
N THR A 11 -2.42 -8.76 -19.39
CA THR A 11 -3.65 -9.55 -19.26
C THR A 11 -4.25 -9.51 -17.84
N LEU A 12 -3.44 -9.36 -16.80
CA LEU A 12 -3.92 -9.07 -15.45
C LEU A 12 -4.56 -7.69 -15.36
N ALA A 13 -3.94 -6.67 -15.98
CA ALA A 13 -4.48 -5.31 -16.04
C ALA A 13 -5.89 -5.31 -16.66
N GLU A 14 -6.04 -5.98 -17.78
CA GLU A 14 -7.30 -6.12 -18.50
C GLU A 14 -8.34 -6.93 -17.70
N ALA A 15 -7.91 -7.97 -16.98
CA ALA A 15 -8.81 -8.80 -16.17
C ALA A 15 -9.37 -8.07 -14.94
N LEU A 16 -8.66 -7.04 -14.45
CA LEU A 16 -9.02 -6.23 -13.29
C LEU A 16 -9.54 -4.83 -13.67
N ALA A 17 -9.60 -4.50 -14.95
CA ALA A 17 -10.30 -3.34 -15.48
C ALA A 17 -11.82 -3.56 -15.54
N GLU A 18 -12.58 -2.50 -15.87
CA GLU A 18 -14.01 -2.65 -16.16
C GLU A 18 -14.22 -3.71 -17.26
N PRO A 19 -15.12 -4.69 -17.05
CA PRO A 19 -15.26 -5.83 -17.96
C PRO A 19 -15.59 -5.48 -19.41
N SER A 20 -14.83 -6.03 -20.34
CA SER A 20 -15.01 -5.99 -21.78
C SER A 20 -15.36 -7.38 -22.35
N GLU A 21 -15.68 -7.47 -23.64
CA GLU A 21 -16.20 -8.72 -24.25
C GLU A 21 -15.27 -9.93 -24.07
N TRP A 22 -13.96 -9.76 -24.19
CA TRP A 22 -13.02 -10.90 -24.15
C TRP A 22 -12.91 -11.56 -22.76
N ILE A 23 -13.23 -10.86 -21.66
CA ILE A 23 -13.21 -11.43 -20.30
C ILE A 23 -14.41 -12.35 -20.04
N THR A 24 -15.37 -12.43 -20.97
CA THR A 24 -16.53 -13.33 -20.88
C THR A 24 -16.20 -14.75 -21.31
N LEU A 25 -15.03 -14.98 -21.90
CA LEU A 25 -14.58 -16.29 -22.36
C LEU A 25 -14.38 -17.26 -21.19
N PRO A 26 -14.57 -18.59 -21.43
CA PRO A 26 -14.23 -19.60 -20.42
C PRO A 26 -12.73 -19.66 -20.20
N GLY A 27 -12.33 -20.04 -18.99
CA GLY A 27 -10.98 -19.92 -18.45
C GLY A 27 -9.84 -20.23 -19.41
N LYS A 28 -9.83 -21.44 -20.05
CA LYS A 28 -8.77 -21.83 -20.99
C LYS A 28 -8.69 -21.00 -22.27
N GLN A 29 -9.75 -20.27 -22.61
CA GLN A 29 -9.80 -19.38 -23.78
C GLN A 29 -9.40 -17.96 -23.44
N MET A 30 -9.39 -17.58 -22.15
CA MET A 30 -9.01 -16.24 -21.71
C MET A 30 -7.53 -15.94 -22.05
N PRO A 31 -7.22 -14.72 -22.49
CA PRO A 31 -5.84 -14.27 -22.66
C PRO A 31 -4.98 -14.47 -21.39
N LEU A 32 -5.52 -14.20 -20.22
CA LEU A 32 -4.83 -14.38 -18.94
C LEU A 32 -4.38 -15.84 -18.71
N TYR A 33 -5.23 -16.84 -19.01
CA TYR A 33 -4.83 -18.24 -18.91
C TYR A 33 -3.70 -18.58 -19.88
N LYS A 34 -3.76 -18.08 -21.12
CA LYS A 34 -2.73 -18.33 -22.14
C LYS A 34 -1.39 -17.72 -21.72
N ALA A 35 -1.39 -16.49 -21.23
CA ALA A 35 -0.19 -15.81 -20.71
C ALA A 35 0.40 -16.58 -19.51
N ALA A 36 -0.41 -16.98 -18.54
CA ALA A 36 0.03 -17.76 -17.40
C ALA A 36 0.57 -19.16 -17.83
N SER A 37 -0.10 -19.83 -18.80
CA SER A 37 0.33 -21.12 -19.32
C SER A 37 1.69 -21.04 -20.02
N ALA A 38 1.97 -19.95 -20.74
CA ALA A 38 3.26 -19.73 -21.40
C ALA A 38 4.42 -19.57 -20.41
N LEU A 39 4.14 -19.12 -19.17
CA LEU A 39 5.11 -18.95 -18.10
C LEU A 39 5.20 -20.14 -17.13
N ALA A 40 4.34 -21.15 -17.26
CA ALA A 40 4.20 -22.23 -16.26
C ALA A 40 5.46 -23.09 -16.06
N GLU A 41 6.36 -23.16 -17.06
CA GLU A 41 7.64 -23.87 -16.91
C GLU A 41 8.65 -23.08 -16.11
N SER A 42 8.60 -21.75 -16.15
CA SER A 42 9.56 -20.84 -15.53
C SER A 42 9.06 -20.14 -14.28
N SER A 43 7.75 -20.19 -13.98
CA SER A 43 7.10 -19.55 -12.83
C SER A 43 6.27 -20.55 -12.04
N LEU A 44 6.55 -20.61 -10.73
CA LEU A 44 5.76 -21.40 -9.80
C LEU A 44 4.36 -20.80 -9.60
N ALA A 45 4.26 -19.48 -9.51
CA ALA A 45 2.99 -18.76 -9.38
C ALA A 45 2.05 -19.03 -10.56
N ALA A 46 2.58 -18.91 -11.80
CA ALA A 46 1.80 -19.21 -13.00
C ALA A 46 1.33 -20.66 -13.00
N ARG A 47 2.23 -21.63 -12.79
CA ARG A 47 1.92 -23.07 -12.79
C ARG A 47 0.87 -23.46 -11.75
N LYS A 48 1.02 -22.96 -10.51
CA LYS A 48 0.12 -23.26 -9.37
C LYS A 48 -1.33 -22.83 -9.64
N ASN A 49 -1.53 -21.75 -10.39
CA ASN A 49 -2.84 -21.15 -10.60
C ASN A 49 -3.55 -21.59 -11.89
N LEU A 50 -2.93 -22.43 -12.76
CA LEU A 50 -3.51 -22.81 -14.05
C LEU A 50 -4.86 -23.53 -13.92
N ASP A 51 -5.00 -24.47 -12.99
CA ASP A 51 -6.24 -25.24 -12.84
C ASP A 51 -7.39 -24.35 -12.34
N ALA A 52 -7.09 -23.43 -11.43
CA ALA A 52 -8.06 -22.46 -10.94
C ALA A 52 -8.50 -21.50 -12.06
N LEU A 53 -7.56 -20.96 -12.84
CA LEU A 53 -7.88 -20.12 -13.99
C LEU A 53 -8.69 -20.89 -15.06
N ALA A 54 -8.34 -22.16 -15.32
CA ALA A 54 -9.06 -23.01 -16.27
C ALA A 54 -10.52 -23.26 -15.88
N SER A 55 -10.84 -23.19 -14.60
CA SER A 55 -12.18 -23.40 -14.05
C SER A 55 -13.10 -22.18 -14.15
N ILE A 56 -12.59 -21.00 -14.53
CA ILE A 56 -13.39 -19.77 -14.66
C ILE A 56 -14.52 -20.01 -15.68
N PRO A 57 -15.80 -19.80 -15.29
CA PRO A 57 -16.94 -20.03 -16.15
C PRO A 57 -17.06 -18.95 -17.25
N ALA A 58 -17.62 -19.32 -18.39
CA ALA A 58 -18.10 -18.35 -19.36
C ALA A 58 -19.34 -17.64 -18.80
N GLU A 59 -19.40 -16.33 -18.97
CA GLU A 59 -20.55 -15.51 -18.57
C GLU A 59 -20.87 -14.48 -19.65
N SER A 60 -22.10 -13.94 -19.63
CA SER A 60 -22.40 -12.76 -20.45
C SER A 60 -21.67 -11.53 -19.95
N LEU A 61 -21.43 -10.56 -20.82
CA LEU A 61 -20.79 -9.30 -20.44
C LEU A 61 -21.56 -8.58 -19.32
N GLU A 62 -22.89 -8.61 -19.41
CA GLU A 62 -23.75 -8.00 -18.40
C GLU A 62 -23.61 -8.68 -17.03
N ALA A 63 -23.62 -10.02 -16.99
CA ALA A 63 -23.40 -10.75 -15.73
C ALA A 63 -22.01 -10.45 -15.15
N ARG A 64 -20.99 -10.35 -15.99
CA ARG A 64 -19.62 -10.00 -15.58
C ARG A 64 -19.52 -8.58 -15.02
N LYS A 65 -20.18 -7.60 -15.66
CA LYS A 65 -20.26 -6.21 -15.15
C LYS A 65 -21.01 -6.13 -13.81
N MET A 66 -22.09 -6.86 -13.66
CA MET A 66 -22.81 -6.93 -12.38
C MET A 66 -21.96 -7.52 -11.26
N ARG A 67 -21.22 -8.59 -11.55
CA ARG A 67 -20.28 -9.23 -10.61
C ARG A 67 -19.16 -8.27 -10.22
N TYR A 68 -18.54 -7.60 -11.18
CA TYR A 68 -17.51 -6.60 -10.97
C TYR A 68 -18.00 -5.48 -10.06
N ALA A 69 -19.14 -4.86 -10.38
CA ALA A 69 -19.73 -3.79 -9.61
C ALA A 69 -20.12 -4.23 -8.18
N ALA A 70 -20.60 -5.46 -8.02
CA ALA A 70 -20.93 -6.01 -6.70
C ALA A 70 -19.67 -6.25 -5.86
N LEU A 71 -18.62 -6.84 -6.45
CA LEU A 71 -17.40 -7.22 -5.75
C LEU A 71 -16.56 -6.00 -5.35
N PHE A 72 -16.34 -5.07 -6.28
CA PHE A 72 -15.53 -3.87 -6.10
C PHE A 72 -16.33 -2.66 -5.61
N ASN A 73 -17.48 -2.91 -4.98
CA ASN A 73 -18.20 -1.86 -4.28
C ASN A 73 -17.37 -1.37 -3.08
N PRO A 74 -17.23 -0.05 -2.88
CA PRO A 74 -16.49 0.53 -1.75
C PRO A 74 -16.86 -0.03 -0.38
N SER A 75 -18.14 -0.45 -0.19
CA SER A 75 -18.63 -1.07 1.04
C SER A 75 -17.98 -2.42 1.37
N ASN A 76 -17.39 -3.11 0.39
CA ASN A 76 -16.74 -4.40 0.57
C ASN A 76 -15.25 -4.28 0.97
N GLY A 77 -14.68 -3.08 0.96
CA GLY A 77 -13.28 -2.84 1.28
C GLY A 77 -12.27 -3.37 0.23
N LEU A 78 -12.76 -3.82 -0.94
CA LEU A 78 -11.92 -4.26 -2.05
C LEU A 78 -11.68 -3.08 -2.99
N TRP A 79 -10.59 -2.35 -2.75
CA TRP A 79 -10.22 -1.17 -3.49
C TRP A 79 -9.33 -1.50 -4.68
N LEU A 80 -9.65 -0.91 -5.84
CA LEU A 80 -8.83 -1.05 -7.06
C LEU A 80 -7.85 0.12 -7.27
N TYR A 81 -7.70 1.01 -6.28
CA TYR A 81 -6.83 2.18 -6.30
C TYR A 81 -5.81 2.12 -5.17
N GLU A 82 -4.53 2.39 -5.46
CA GLU A 82 -3.44 2.38 -4.46
C GLU A 82 -3.76 3.31 -3.29
N SER A 83 -4.17 4.54 -3.57
CA SER A 83 -4.51 5.54 -2.54
C SER A 83 -5.65 5.08 -1.64
N ALA A 84 -6.66 4.41 -2.19
CA ALA A 84 -7.77 3.89 -1.42
C ALA A 84 -7.38 2.65 -0.60
N ALA A 85 -6.61 1.73 -1.18
CA ALA A 85 -6.14 0.53 -0.50
C ALA A 85 -5.20 0.84 0.67
N LEU A 86 -4.30 1.82 0.51
CA LEU A 86 -3.32 2.17 1.54
C LEU A 86 -3.86 3.16 2.59
N TYR A 87 -4.75 4.09 2.20
CA TYR A 87 -5.13 5.23 3.04
C TYR A 87 -6.64 5.43 3.17
N GLY A 88 -7.46 4.56 2.57
CA GLY A 88 -8.93 4.61 2.65
C GLY A 88 -9.58 5.80 1.92
N ARG A 89 -8.89 6.44 0.98
CA ARG A 89 -9.41 7.58 0.20
C ARG A 89 -9.00 7.47 -1.26
N ILE A 90 -9.92 7.77 -2.16
CA ILE A 90 -9.64 7.92 -3.59
C ILE A 90 -9.03 9.31 -3.83
N ILE A 91 -8.02 9.40 -4.72
CA ILE A 91 -7.21 10.58 -5.00
C ILE A 91 -6.35 10.97 -3.79
N GLY A 92 -5.18 10.35 -3.73
CA GLY A 92 -4.13 10.59 -2.75
C GLY A 92 -2.84 11.14 -3.39
N GLU A 93 -1.80 11.21 -2.61
CA GLU A 93 -0.46 11.61 -3.08
C GLU A 93 0.07 10.64 -4.14
N GLU A 94 -0.25 9.35 -4.01
CA GLU A 94 0.09 8.30 -4.97
C GLU A 94 -0.46 8.58 -6.35
N THR A 95 -1.72 9.02 -6.46
CA THR A 95 -2.36 9.38 -7.72
C THR A 95 -1.55 10.42 -8.50
N PHE A 96 -1.07 11.47 -7.81
CA PHE A 96 -0.27 12.54 -8.42
C PHE A 96 1.17 12.08 -8.71
N THR A 97 1.73 11.27 -7.84
CA THR A 97 3.09 10.72 -8.00
C THR A 97 3.16 9.81 -9.21
N LEU A 98 2.19 8.90 -9.36
CA LEU A 98 2.08 8.02 -10.52
C LEU A 98 1.82 8.78 -11.81
N SER A 99 0.94 9.80 -11.79
CA SER A 99 0.73 10.66 -12.95
C SER A 99 2.02 11.30 -13.44
N ARG A 100 2.84 11.85 -12.53
CA ARG A 100 4.15 12.42 -12.88
C ARG A 100 5.13 11.38 -13.38
N LEU A 101 5.14 10.18 -12.77
CA LEU A 101 6.00 9.09 -13.20
C LEU A 101 5.69 8.65 -14.62
N TYR A 102 4.42 8.46 -14.95
CA TYR A 102 3.97 8.08 -16.30
C TYR A 102 4.33 9.16 -17.33
N HIS A 103 4.09 10.42 -17.00
CA HIS A 103 4.46 11.53 -17.87
C HIS A 103 5.98 11.59 -18.11
N THR A 104 6.80 11.34 -17.08
CA THR A 104 8.27 11.28 -17.23
C THR A 104 8.70 10.12 -18.12
N ALA A 105 7.96 9.01 -18.12
CA ALA A 105 8.16 7.89 -19.03
C ALA A 105 7.61 8.13 -20.46
N GLY A 106 7.09 9.32 -20.75
CA GLY A 106 6.50 9.68 -22.04
C GLY A 106 5.10 9.11 -22.27
N LEU A 107 4.41 8.72 -21.20
CA LEU A 107 3.04 8.17 -21.26
C LEU A 107 2.02 9.21 -20.79
N GLU A 108 0.89 9.25 -21.47
CA GLU A 108 -0.30 9.96 -21.02
C GLU A 108 -1.38 8.95 -20.64
N SER A 109 -2.07 9.19 -19.53
CA SER A 109 -3.22 8.37 -19.16
C SER A 109 -4.36 8.64 -20.13
N ILE A 110 -4.64 7.70 -21.02
CA ILE A 110 -5.75 7.77 -21.96
C ILE A 110 -6.85 6.87 -21.41
N GLY A 111 -7.80 7.45 -20.66
CA GLY A 111 -8.93 6.69 -20.13
C GLY A 111 -9.64 7.40 -18.99
N ALA A 112 -10.69 6.76 -18.49
CA ALA A 112 -11.50 7.26 -17.37
C ALA A 112 -10.89 6.92 -16.00
N GLU A 113 -9.91 5.99 -15.95
CA GLU A 113 -9.32 5.53 -14.70
C GLU A 113 -8.22 6.47 -14.20
N LEU A 114 -8.13 6.57 -12.87
CA LEU A 114 -7.08 7.35 -12.22
C LEU A 114 -5.72 6.65 -12.38
N PRO A 115 -4.60 7.40 -12.32
CA PRO A 115 -3.24 6.86 -12.45
C PRO A 115 -2.91 5.73 -11.48
N ASP A 116 -3.50 5.71 -10.30
CA ASP A 116 -3.32 4.71 -9.25
C ASP A 116 -4.36 3.58 -9.26
N HIS A 117 -5.08 3.40 -10.38
CA HIS A 117 -5.93 2.24 -10.58
C HIS A 117 -5.08 1.01 -10.93
N ILE A 118 -5.45 -0.15 -10.40
CA ILE A 118 -4.71 -1.42 -10.58
C ILE A 118 -4.40 -1.74 -12.04
N SER A 119 -5.36 -1.52 -12.95
CA SER A 119 -5.15 -1.79 -14.37
C SER A 119 -4.14 -0.85 -15.01
N VAL A 120 -4.05 0.40 -14.55
CA VAL A 120 -3.07 1.38 -15.04
C VAL A 120 -1.67 1.02 -14.54
N GLU A 121 -1.52 0.70 -13.25
CA GLU A 121 -0.23 0.30 -12.68
C GLU A 121 0.30 -1.02 -13.28
N LEU A 122 -0.57 -2.01 -13.50
CA LEU A 122 -0.19 -3.26 -14.15
C LEU A 122 0.19 -3.06 -15.62
N SER A 123 -0.54 -2.19 -16.34
CA SER A 123 -0.17 -1.81 -17.71
C SER A 123 1.17 -1.07 -17.76
N PHE A 124 1.47 -0.25 -16.75
CA PHE A 124 2.77 0.40 -16.65
C PHE A 124 3.90 -0.61 -16.37
N LEU A 125 3.68 -1.62 -15.54
CA LEU A 125 4.64 -2.73 -15.37
C LEU A 125 4.89 -3.48 -16.69
N ALA A 126 3.85 -3.72 -17.48
CA ALA A 126 4.00 -4.31 -18.82
C ALA A 126 4.83 -3.40 -19.75
N PHE A 127 4.58 -2.10 -19.73
CA PHE A 127 5.35 -1.12 -20.50
C PHE A 127 6.83 -1.08 -20.09
N LEU A 128 7.10 -1.03 -18.78
CA LEU A 128 8.48 -1.06 -18.28
C LEU A 128 9.26 -2.25 -18.83
N LEU A 129 8.67 -3.42 -19.01
CA LEU A 129 9.32 -4.62 -19.52
C LEU A 129 9.41 -4.68 -21.05
N SER A 130 8.89 -3.72 -21.77
CA SER A 130 9.00 -3.65 -23.23
C SER A 130 10.29 -2.99 -23.74
N SER A 131 11.06 -2.32 -22.88
CA SER A 131 12.34 -1.66 -23.17
C SER A 131 13.54 -2.44 -22.59
N GLU A 132 14.80 -2.20 -23.01
CA GLU A 132 15.97 -3.04 -22.67
C GLU A 132 16.57 -2.84 -21.25
N GLU A 133 16.20 -1.80 -20.52
CA GLU A 133 16.77 -1.46 -19.20
C GLU A 133 15.86 -1.81 -17.98
N ASN A 134 15.13 -2.88 -18.01
CA ASN A 134 13.78 -3.01 -17.47
C ASN A 134 13.63 -3.62 -16.09
N GLU A 135 14.45 -4.60 -15.71
CA GLU A 135 14.27 -5.31 -14.44
C GLU A 135 14.46 -4.40 -13.23
N GLN A 136 15.34 -3.40 -13.35
CA GLN A 136 15.57 -2.43 -12.27
C GLN A 136 14.36 -1.51 -12.06
N HIS A 137 13.74 -1.04 -13.13
CA HIS A 137 12.57 -0.17 -13.07
C HIS A 137 11.33 -0.93 -12.57
N GLU A 138 11.12 -2.17 -13.05
CA GLU A 138 10.07 -3.05 -12.52
C GLU A 138 10.24 -3.26 -11.01
N LYS A 139 11.45 -3.64 -10.57
CA LYS A 139 11.77 -3.80 -9.15
C LYS A 139 11.41 -2.56 -8.34
N GLN A 140 11.82 -1.39 -8.82
CA GLN A 140 11.59 -0.12 -8.14
C GLN A 140 10.09 0.22 -8.06
N PHE A 141 9.35 -0.04 -9.15
CA PHE A 141 7.90 0.18 -9.18
C PHE A 141 7.15 -0.80 -8.27
N LEU A 142 7.53 -2.07 -8.25
CA LEU A 142 6.97 -3.05 -7.31
C LEU A 142 7.24 -2.65 -5.85
N GLN A 143 8.44 -2.19 -5.54
CA GLN A 143 8.78 -1.77 -4.17
C GLN A 143 8.04 -0.52 -3.69
N ASN A 144 7.81 0.44 -4.59
CA ASN A 144 7.25 1.74 -4.23
C ASN A 144 5.73 1.84 -4.43
N HIS A 145 5.13 1.02 -5.29
CA HIS A 145 3.72 1.07 -5.69
C HIS A 145 3.07 -0.31 -5.67
N ALA A 146 2.94 -0.99 -6.77
CA ALA A 146 2.14 -2.20 -6.97
C ALA A 146 2.34 -3.29 -5.90
N GLY A 147 3.57 -3.57 -5.51
CA GLY A 147 3.90 -4.60 -4.52
C GLY A 147 3.52 -4.25 -3.08
N ARG A 148 3.13 -2.99 -2.80
CA ARG A 148 2.74 -2.54 -1.45
C ARG A 148 1.30 -2.90 -1.10
N TRP A 149 0.42 -3.10 -2.08
CA TRP A 149 -1.00 -3.24 -1.86
C TRP A 149 -1.68 -4.34 -2.69
N MET A 150 -1.23 -4.57 -3.94
CA MET A 150 -1.88 -5.55 -4.82
C MET A 150 -1.80 -7.00 -4.31
N PRO A 151 -0.73 -7.49 -3.64
CA PRO A 151 -0.73 -8.84 -3.08
C PRO A 151 -1.82 -9.03 -2.02
N GLU A 152 -2.08 -8.02 -1.17
CA GLU A 152 -3.14 -8.07 -0.16
C GLU A 152 -4.53 -8.09 -0.81
N LEU A 153 -4.76 -7.25 -1.84
CA LEU A 153 -5.97 -7.31 -2.66
C LEU A 153 -6.14 -8.69 -3.31
N GLY A 154 -5.06 -9.25 -3.89
CA GLY A 154 -5.07 -10.58 -4.49
C GLY A 154 -5.49 -11.67 -3.51
N HIS A 155 -4.97 -11.65 -2.29
CA HIS A 155 -5.40 -12.57 -1.24
C HIS A 155 -6.86 -12.35 -0.82
N ALA A 156 -7.31 -11.12 -0.71
CA ALA A 156 -8.71 -10.81 -0.40
C ALA A 156 -9.66 -11.31 -1.48
N LEU A 157 -9.30 -11.15 -2.76
CA LEU A 157 -10.04 -11.71 -3.89
C LEU A 157 -10.05 -13.24 -3.87
N ALA A 158 -8.91 -13.89 -3.64
CA ALA A 158 -8.83 -15.36 -3.52
C ALA A 158 -9.76 -15.90 -2.43
N ASN A 159 -9.88 -15.19 -1.31
CA ASN A 159 -10.73 -15.55 -0.18
C ASN A 159 -12.22 -15.18 -0.38
N SER A 160 -12.57 -14.40 -1.39
CA SER A 160 -13.96 -14.00 -1.66
C SER A 160 -14.84 -15.15 -2.16
N CYS A 161 -14.24 -16.30 -2.52
CA CYS A 161 -14.92 -17.43 -3.16
C CYS A 161 -15.63 -17.05 -4.49
N ASP A 162 -15.30 -15.92 -5.09
CA ASP A 162 -15.85 -15.53 -6.38
C ASP A 162 -15.27 -16.44 -7.49
N PRO A 163 -16.11 -17.07 -8.33
CA PRO A 163 -15.64 -18.07 -9.30
C PRO A 163 -14.80 -17.47 -10.44
N VAL A 164 -14.77 -16.15 -10.57
CA VAL A 164 -14.01 -15.44 -11.60
C VAL A 164 -12.82 -14.70 -10.98
N TYR A 165 -13.10 -13.80 -10.04
CA TYR A 165 -12.06 -12.94 -9.46
C TYR A 165 -11.26 -13.64 -8.37
N GLY A 166 -11.74 -14.73 -7.78
CA GLY A 166 -10.97 -15.55 -6.85
C GLY A 166 -9.71 -16.16 -7.49
N PRO A 167 -9.82 -16.90 -8.62
CA PRO A 167 -8.67 -17.38 -9.37
C PRO A 167 -7.72 -16.30 -9.88
N ILE A 168 -8.26 -15.16 -10.34
CA ILE A 168 -7.47 -14.01 -10.79
C ILE A 168 -6.69 -13.41 -9.61
N GLY A 169 -7.33 -13.24 -8.47
CA GLY A 169 -6.69 -12.74 -7.24
C GLY A 169 -5.59 -13.66 -6.73
N SER A 170 -5.81 -14.98 -6.76
CA SER A 170 -4.79 -15.96 -6.38
C SER A 170 -3.55 -15.86 -7.27
N LEU A 171 -3.72 -15.76 -8.58
CA LEU A 171 -2.60 -15.56 -9.49
C LEU A 171 -1.90 -14.22 -9.21
N LEU A 172 -2.64 -13.13 -9.04
CA LEU A 172 -2.08 -11.80 -8.77
C LEU A 172 -1.18 -11.82 -7.52
N ALA A 173 -1.67 -12.36 -6.42
CA ALA A 173 -0.93 -12.43 -5.15
C ALA A 173 0.34 -13.28 -5.27
N ASP A 174 0.22 -14.49 -5.81
CA ASP A 174 1.34 -15.41 -5.97
C ASP A 174 2.39 -14.84 -6.96
N TRP A 175 1.93 -14.24 -8.06
CA TRP A 175 2.79 -13.65 -9.09
C TRP A 175 3.62 -12.49 -8.57
N LEU A 176 2.98 -11.52 -7.93
CA LEU A 176 3.69 -10.35 -7.38
C LEU A 176 4.66 -10.75 -6.26
N SER A 177 4.29 -11.75 -5.45
CA SER A 177 5.17 -12.30 -4.42
C SER A 177 6.39 -12.97 -5.04
N GLU A 178 6.22 -13.77 -6.09
CA GLU A 178 7.32 -14.41 -6.83
C GLU A 178 8.22 -13.36 -7.49
N ARG A 179 7.66 -12.31 -8.12
CA ARG A 179 8.45 -11.22 -8.71
C ARG A 179 9.26 -10.47 -7.67
N ALA A 180 8.67 -10.16 -6.52
CA ALA A 180 9.38 -9.52 -5.41
C ALA A 180 10.56 -10.35 -4.91
N LEU A 181 10.42 -11.69 -4.83
CA LEU A 181 11.50 -12.61 -4.45
C LEU A 181 12.60 -12.67 -5.52
N ASN A 182 12.24 -12.74 -6.81
CA ASN A 182 13.20 -12.77 -7.91
C ASN A 182 14.05 -11.51 -8.02
N HIS A 183 13.54 -10.38 -7.55
CA HIS A 183 14.28 -9.12 -7.45
C HIS A 183 15.14 -9.00 -6.18
N GLN A 184 15.04 -9.95 -5.25
CA GLN A 184 16.01 -10.09 -4.18
C GLN A 184 17.25 -10.76 -4.78
N SER A 185 18.24 -9.96 -5.17
CA SER A 185 19.53 -10.48 -5.69
C SER A 185 20.10 -11.53 -4.78
N PRO A 186 20.62 -12.68 -5.32
CA PRO A 186 21.37 -13.65 -4.54
C PRO A 186 22.78 -13.13 -4.27
N SER A 187 22.93 -12.07 -3.53
CA SER A 187 24.21 -11.59 -3.01
C SER A 187 24.11 -11.30 -1.53
N MET A 188 23.78 -12.33 -0.77
CA MET A 188 24.25 -12.39 0.60
C MET A 188 25.64 -13.03 0.58
N ARG A 189 26.66 -12.22 0.36
CA ARG A 189 28.01 -12.56 0.77
C ARG A 189 27.98 -12.60 2.29
N GLU A 190 28.46 -13.72 2.84
CA GLU A 190 28.73 -13.83 4.27
C GLU A 190 29.55 -12.62 4.72
N GLY A 191 28.95 -11.74 5.55
CA GLY A 191 29.61 -10.55 6.09
C GLY A 191 28.90 -9.21 5.91
N GLU A 192 27.79 -9.10 5.13
CA GLU A 192 26.99 -7.88 5.06
C GLU A 192 25.75 -8.00 5.96
N SER A 193 25.59 -7.00 6.81
CA SER A 193 24.47 -6.87 7.75
C SER A 193 23.10 -7.05 7.07
N LEU A 194 22.29 -7.93 7.65
CA LEU A 194 20.93 -8.26 7.25
C LEU A 194 20.06 -7.01 6.99
N PRO A 195 19.13 -7.03 5.99
CA PRO A 195 18.02 -6.08 5.95
C PRO A 195 17.30 -6.13 7.30
N GLY A 196 17.22 -4.99 7.99
CA GLY A 196 16.73 -4.92 9.35
C GLY A 196 17.83 -4.62 10.38
N SER A 197 19.06 -4.29 9.94
CA SER A 197 20.17 -3.92 10.83
C SER A 197 19.96 -2.58 11.55
N SER A 198 18.97 -1.79 11.16
CA SER A 198 18.61 -0.56 11.85
C SER A 198 17.09 -0.44 12.06
N LEU A 199 16.75 0.18 13.19
CA LEU A 199 15.36 0.38 13.62
C LEU A 199 15.13 1.84 13.94
N PRO A 200 13.90 2.36 13.75
CA PRO A 200 13.55 3.70 14.16
C PRO A 200 13.56 3.81 15.68
N ALA A 201 14.20 4.86 16.18
CA ALA A 201 14.22 5.24 17.57
C ALA A 201 13.92 6.74 17.69
N ILE A 202 13.50 7.17 18.88
CA ILE A 202 13.33 8.56 19.25
C ILE A 202 14.28 8.86 20.40
N PRO A 203 15.51 9.33 20.11
CA PRO A 203 16.51 9.62 21.14
C PRO A 203 16.11 10.77 22.05
N GLN A 204 15.39 11.73 21.49
CA GLN A 204 14.91 12.92 22.21
C GLN A 204 13.38 12.96 22.16
N ALA A 205 12.74 12.50 23.23
CA ALA A 205 11.29 12.40 23.33
C ALA A 205 10.59 13.76 23.07
N ASP A 206 11.15 14.86 23.57
CA ASP A 206 10.61 16.21 23.44
C ASP A 206 10.61 16.76 22.01
N ALA A 207 11.37 16.13 21.10
CA ALA A 207 11.34 16.46 19.67
C ALA A 207 10.16 15.84 18.94
N CYS A 208 9.59 14.75 19.46
CA CYS A 208 8.49 14.04 18.81
C CYS A 208 7.14 14.69 19.15
N THR A 209 6.45 15.17 18.12
CA THR A 209 5.12 15.80 18.27
C THR A 209 3.96 14.79 18.26
N LEU A 210 4.21 13.50 18.02
CA LEU A 210 3.18 12.47 17.83
C LEU A 210 2.21 12.78 16.67
N CYS A 211 2.65 13.47 15.62
CA CYS A 211 1.84 13.81 14.45
C CYS A 211 1.44 12.60 13.58
N GLY A 212 2.07 11.43 13.79
CA GLY A 212 1.70 10.19 13.14
C GLY A 212 2.23 9.97 11.70
N PHE A 213 2.84 10.96 11.05
CA PHE A 213 3.32 10.83 9.66
C PHE A 213 4.29 9.65 9.46
N CYS A 214 5.17 9.40 10.44
CA CYS A 214 6.11 8.28 10.39
C CYS A 214 5.42 6.91 10.36
N SER A 215 4.25 6.76 10.99
CA SER A 215 3.45 5.53 10.93
C SER A 215 2.72 5.40 9.60
N GLN A 216 2.28 6.51 9.01
CA GLN A 216 1.59 6.52 7.72
C GLN A 216 2.51 6.14 6.56
N VAL A 217 3.77 6.61 6.56
CA VAL A 217 4.74 6.30 5.49
C VAL A 217 5.45 4.96 5.68
N CYS A 218 5.21 4.25 6.77
CA CYS A 218 5.88 2.98 7.05
C CYS A 218 5.31 1.85 6.18
N PRO A 219 6.05 1.32 5.18
CA PRO A 219 5.52 0.34 4.24
C PRO A 219 5.16 -0.99 4.91
N THR A 220 5.86 -1.35 5.98
CA THR A 220 5.63 -2.59 6.73
C THR A 220 4.74 -2.38 7.95
N ARG A 221 4.27 -1.15 8.20
CA ARG A 221 3.46 -0.79 9.38
C ARG A 221 4.10 -1.22 10.71
N VAL A 222 5.42 -1.36 10.74
CA VAL A 222 6.16 -1.66 11.97
C VAL A 222 6.06 -0.49 12.98
N LEU A 223 5.83 0.74 12.49
CA LEU A 223 5.45 1.89 13.30
C LEU A 223 3.94 2.06 13.24
N THR A 224 3.27 2.13 14.39
CA THR A 224 1.82 2.34 14.50
C THR A 224 1.52 3.37 15.58
N MET A 225 0.49 4.20 15.32
CA MET A 225 -0.08 5.06 16.36
C MET A 225 -1.12 4.26 17.15
N ARG A 226 -1.09 4.41 18.46
CA ARG A 226 -2.14 3.93 19.36
C ARG A 226 -2.72 5.12 20.10
N GLU A 227 -4.02 5.27 20.02
CA GLU A 227 -4.75 6.32 20.71
C GLU A 227 -5.85 5.72 21.56
N ASP A 228 -5.99 6.22 22.76
CA ASP A 228 -7.14 5.98 23.63
C ASP A 228 -7.64 7.31 24.21
N GLN A 229 -8.54 7.27 25.18
CA GLN A 229 -9.06 8.49 25.77
C GLN A 229 -8.03 9.29 26.60
N ALA A 230 -6.98 8.62 27.08
CA ALA A 230 -6.01 9.19 27.99
C ALA A 230 -4.69 9.57 27.33
N GLU A 231 -4.24 8.82 26.35
CA GLU A 231 -2.93 8.99 25.74
C GLU A 231 -2.88 8.66 24.23
N THR A 232 -1.92 9.26 23.55
CA THR A 232 -1.46 8.88 22.21
C THR A 232 -0.04 8.34 22.32
N ALA A 233 0.24 7.22 21.67
CA ALA A 233 1.56 6.59 21.68
C ALA A 233 2.00 6.16 20.28
N LEU A 234 3.28 6.37 19.95
CA LEU A 234 3.95 5.77 18.79
C LEU A 234 4.61 4.47 19.23
N VAL A 235 4.21 3.38 18.57
CA VAL A 235 4.60 2.01 18.93
C VAL A 235 5.41 1.40 17.79
N LEU A 236 6.55 0.80 18.13
CA LEU A 236 7.32 -0.06 17.25
C LEU A 236 6.92 -1.51 17.51
N ARG A 237 6.28 -2.14 16.54
CA ARG A 237 5.75 -3.50 16.64
C ARG A 237 6.87 -4.53 16.58
N HIS A 238 6.74 -5.60 17.36
CA HIS A 238 7.72 -6.69 17.39
C HIS A 238 7.42 -7.80 16.36
N ASP A 239 6.14 -7.94 15.98
CA ASP A 239 5.63 -8.96 15.06
C ASP A 239 5.79 -8.58 13.58
N LEU A 240 6.32 -7.39 13.29
CA LEU A 240 6.57 -6.90 11.95
C LEU A 240 8.05 -6.51 11.76
N THR A 241 8.56 -6.71 10.56
CA THR A 241 9.96 -6.46 10.23
C THR A 241 10.15 -5.07 9.63
N CYS A 242 11.09 -4.30 10.20
CA CYS A 242 11.53 -3.04 9.62
C CYS A 242 12.46 -3.32 8.43
N THR A 243 12.20 -2.68 7.29
CA THR A 243 13.05 -2.78 6.08
C THR A 243 14.21 -1.80 6.07
N SER A 244 14.39 -1.01 7.14
CA SER A 244 15.42 0.04 7.26
C SER A 244 15.38 1.07 6.11
N CYS A 245 14.21 1.33 5.54
CA CYS A 245 14.02 2.20 4.36
C CYS A 245 14.17 3.71 4.65
N ASN A 246 14.34 4.11 5.91
CA ASN A 246 14.55 5.48 6.38
C ASN A 246 13.36 6.46 6.15
N LYS A 247 12.27 6.06 5.50
CA LYS A 247 11.12 6.96 5.19
C LYS A 247 10.54 7.66 6.43
N CYS A 248 10.51 6.95 7.57
CA CYS A 248 10.00 7.52 8.81
C CYS A 248 10.87 8.67 9.36
N ALA A 249 12.19 8.61 9.17
CA ALA A 249 13.11 9.69 9.56
C ALA A 249 13.07 10.85 8.54
N GLU A 250 12.91 10.55 7.25
CA GLU A 250 12.81 11.55 6.18
C GLU A 250 11.56 12.43 6.32
N VAL A 251 10.40 11.81 6.61
CA VAL A 251 9.12 12.53 6.75
C VAL A 251 9.01 13.32 8.08
N CYS A 252 9.91 13.09 9.03
CA CYS A 252 9.84 13.73 10.34
C CYS A 252 10.32 15.19 10.27
N ASP A 253 9.40 16.14 10.30
CA ASP A 253 9.71 17.58 10.24
C ASP A 253 10.58 18.04 11.40
N THR A 254 10.37 17.47 12.58
CA THR A 254 11.13 17.81 13.79
C THR A 254 12.43 17.02 13.93
N LYS A 255 12.71 16.10 12.98
CA LYS A 255 13.88 15.20 13.02
C LYS A 255 14.00 14.40 14.31
N ALA A 256 12.88 14.06 14.93
CA ALA A 256 12.82 13.28 16.16
C ALA A 256 13.19 11.81 15.98
N ILE A 257 13.08 11.27 14.73
CA ILE A 257 13.35 9.87 14.44
C ILE A 257 14.76 9.73 13.88
N GLU A 258 15.51 8.82 14.50
CA GLU A 258 16.82 8.35 14.02
C GLU A 258 16.80 6.85 13.79
N MET A 259 17.54 6.38 12.78
CA MET A 259 17.73 4.95 12.55
C MET A 259 18.94 4.49 13.37
N VAL A 260 18.69 3.62 14.34
CA VAL A 260 19.74 3.05 15.22
C VAL A 260 19.96 1.57 14.91
N PRO A 261 21.16 1.02 15.15
CA PRO A 261 21.40 -0.42 14.99
C PRO A 261 20.34 -1.24 15.74
N ALA A 262 19.85 -2.28 15.10
CA ALA A 262 18.91 -3.20 15.73
C ALA A 262 19.65 -3.96 16.84
N GLU A 263 19.22 -3.79 18.07
CA GLU A 263 19.56 -4.70 19.16
C GLU A 263 18.79 -6.02 18.95
N GLU A 264 19.16 -7.10 19.67
CA GLU A 264 18.62 -8.46 19.52
C GLU A 264 17.09 -8.51 19.42
N ALA A 265 16.55 -9.59 18.84
CA ALA A 265 15.13 -9.81 18.59
C ALA A 265 14.25 -9.43 19.79
N ARG A 266 13.34 -8.48 19.56
CA ARG A 266 12.43 -8.02 20.60
C ARG A 266 11.27 -8.99 20.77
N ALA A 267 10.98 -9.34 22.00
CA ALA A 267 9.84 -10.19 22.34
C ALA A 267 8.50 -9.42 22.44
N GLU A 268 8.56 -8.08 22.55
CA GLU A 268 7.38 -7.25 22.82
C GLU A 268 7.42 -5.94 22.01
N ASN A 269 6.24 -5.32 21.85
CA ASN A 269 6.10 -4.01 21.25
C ASN A 269 6.81 -2.94 22.11
N LYS A 270 7.58 -2.07 21.46
CA LYS A 270 8.28 -0.96 22.14
C LYS A 270 7.53 0.33 21.92
N ILE A 271 7.14 1.02 22.99
CA ILE A 271 6.64 2.40 22.92
C ILE A 271 7.83 3.31 22.71
N LEU A 272 7.88 4.00 21.56
CA LEU A 272 8.95 4.94 21.22
C LEU A 272 8.73 6.30 21.87
N HIS A 273 7.48 6.77 21.88
CA HIS A 273 7.05 8.00 22.54
C HIS A 273 5.57 7.91 22.88
N ARG A 274 5.16 8.60 23.95
CA ARG A 274 3.76 8.77 24.35
C ARG A 274 3.52 10.10 25.04
N ALA A 275 2.33 10.65 24.85
CA ALA A 275 1.89 11.83 25.56
C ALA A 275 0.40 11.72 25.94
N LYS A 276 0.03 12.39 27.04
CA LYS A 276 -1.37 12.48 27.46
C LYS A 276 -2.21 13.23 26.41
N ARG A 277 -3.49 12.96 26.40
CA ARG A 277 -4.49 13.74 25.65
C ARG A 277 -5.20 14.67 26.64
N PRO A 278 -4.97 15.99 26.53
CA PRO A 278 -5.75 16.95 27.30
C PRO A 278 -7.23 16.90 26.94
N LEU A 279 -8.07 17.35 27.83
CA LEU A 279 -9.51 17.38 27.60
C LEU A 279 -9.94 18.76 27.12
N CYS A 280 -10.95 18.80 26.27
CA CYS A 280 -11.64 20.02 25.86
C CYS A 280 -12.21 20.73 27.11
N ILE A 281 -11.97 22.01 27.25
CA ILE A 281 -12.44 22.77 28.43
C ILE A 281 -13.96 22.95 28.48
N GLU A 282 -14.64 22.77 27.36
CA GLU A 282 -16.11 22.91 27.25
C GLU A 282 -16.86 21.61 27.48
N CYS A 283 -16.43 20.51 26.76
CA CYS A 283 -17.18 19.25 26.74
C CYS A 283 -16.41 18.04 27.28
N GLU A 284 -15.19 18.22 27.76
CA GLU A 284 -14.29 17.18 28.28
C GLU A 284 -13.93 16.06 27.27
N ALA A 285 -14.23 16.25 25.99
CA ALA A 285 -13.76 15.33 24.95
C ALA A 285 -12.23 15.37 24.82
N PRO A 286 -11.55 14.22 24.60
CA PRO A 286 -10.10 14.20 24.46
C PRO A 286 -9.65 14.95 23.21
N LEU A 287 -8.65 15.81 23.37
CA LEU A 287 -7.99 16.52 22.27
C LEU A 287 -6.88 15.67 21.63
N ILE A 288 -6.16 16.23 20.67
CA ILE A 288 -4.89 15.68 20.19
C ILE A 288 -3.87 15.58 21.33
N SER A 289 -2.75 14.89 21.12
CA SER A 289 -1.74 14.70 22.17
C SER A 289 -1.20 16.04 22.72
N ALA A 290 -0.79 16.06 23.98
CA ALA A 290 -0.14 17.23 24.57
C ALA A 290 1.11 17.66 23.80
N ALA A 291 1.89 16.69 23.27
CA ALA A 291 3.09 16.97 22.48
C ALA A 291 2.76 17.72 21.18
N GLU A 292 1.68 17.34 20.51
CA GLU A 292 1.22 18.01 19.29
C GLU A 292 0.61 19.39 19.60
N LEU A 293 -0.18 19.50 20.67
CA LEU A 293 -0.71 20.78 21.12
C LEU A 293 0.38 21.76 21.46
N GLU A 294 1.41 21.35 22.19
CA GLU A 294 2.55 22.23 22.55
C GLU A 294 3.33 22.64 21.29
N TYR A 295 3.50 21.76 20.33
CA TYR A 295 4.12 22.11 19.06
C TYR A 295 3.30 23.16 18.31
N LEU A 296 1.99 22.96 18.17
CA LEU A 296 1.08 23.91 17.51
C LEU A 296 1.00 25.24 18.26
N ALA A 297 0.97 25.22 19.58
CA ALA A 297 0.96 26.42 20.39
C ALA A 297 2.20 27.30 20.15
N ARG A 298 3.38 26.67 20.04
CA ARG A 298 4.63 27.37 19.72
C ARG A 298 4.61 27.99 18.32
N GLN A 299 4.03 27.29 17.34
CA GLN A 299 3.96 27.75 15.93
C GLN A 299 2.93 28.88 15.76
N LEU A 300 1.81 28.81 16.47
CA LEU A 300 0.63 29.66 16.27
C LEU A 300 0.49 30.79 17.31
N GLY A 301 1.41 30.88 18.27
CA GLY A 301 1.32 31.89 19.33
C GLY A 301 0.30 31.58 20.42
N ASN A 302 0.04 30.29 20.66
CA ASN A 302 -0.85 29.78 21.70
C ASN A 302 -2.30 30.34 21.67
N PRO A 303 -3.01 30.21 20.55
CA PRO A 303 -4.38 30.71 20.44
C PRO A 303 -5.33 29.91 21.35
N GLU A 304 -6.32 30.62 21.94
CA GLU A 304 -7.28 30.06 22.90
C GLU A 304 -8.03 28.82 22.36
N TRP A 305 -8.32 28.76 21.05
CA TRP A 305 -9.06 27.69 20.45
C TRP A 305 -8.34 26.32 20.49
N LEU A 306 -7.04 26.28 20.79
CA LEU A 306 -6.32 25.00 20.98
C LEU A 306 -6.83 24.20 22.20
N ALA A 307 -7.46 24.84 23.15
CA ALA A 307 -8.05 24.21 24.33
C ALA A 307 -9.46 23.62 24.07
N TYR A 308 -9.99 23.75 22.85
CA TYR A 308 -11.32 23.29 22.48
C TYR A 308 -11.25 22.20 21.38
N CYS A 309 -12.14 21.21 21.46
CA CYS A 309 -12.32 20.25 20.38
C CYS A 309 -12.95 20.91 19.14
N LEU A 310 -12.94 20.21 18.00
CA LEU A 310 -13.46 20.75 16.74
C LEU A 310 -14.93 21.16 16.82
N ASP A 311 -15.74 20.45 17.61
CA ASP A 311 -17.17 20.74 17.77
C ASP A 311 -17.44 21.96 18.64
N CYS A 312 -16.54 22.25 19.60
CA CYS A 312 -16.70 23.38 20.51
C CYS A 312 -16.02 24.66 20.01
N ARG A 313 -15.08 24.60 19.07
CA ARG A 313 -14.41 25.78 18.49
C ARG A 313 -15.35 26.82 17.89
N PRO A 314 -16.40 26.43 17.12
CA PRO A 314 -17.35 27.40 16.58
C PRO A 314 -18.03 28.25 17.67
N LEU A 315 -18.25 27.71 18.86
CA LEU A 315 -18.86 28.45 19.98
C LEU A 315 -18.03 29.63 20.50
N LEU A 316 -16.71 29.61 20.21
CA LEU A 316 -15.83 30.77 20.56
C LEU A 316 -16.08 31.96 19.64
N MET A 317 -16.56 31.73 18.42
CA MET A 317 -16.82 32.84 17.47
C MET A 317 -18.17 33.51 17.70
N GLU A 318 -19.03 32.90 18.53
CA GLU A 318 -20.34 33.43 18.91
C GLU A 318 -20.34 34.17 20.24
N ARG A 319 -19.21 34.14 20.99
CA ARG A 319 -18.97 34.88 22.23
C ARG A 319 -18.22 36.20 22.00
#